data_d59f81d97762faf2a79994eb70c50ed8
#
_entry.id   d59f81d97762faf2a79994eb70c50ed8
#
_cell.length_a   1.000
_cell.length_b   1.000
_cell.length_c   1.000
_cell.angle_alpha   90.00
_cell.angle_beta   90.00
_cell.angle_gamma   90.00
#
_symmetry.space_group_name_H-M   'P 1'
#
loop_
_entity.id
_entity.type
_entity.pdbx_description
1 polymer ?
#
loop_
_entity_poly.entity_id
_entity_poly.type
_entity_poly.pdbx_seq_one_letter_code
_entity_poly.pdbx_strand_id
1 'polypeptide(L)'
;RLNCSFCLTASLGLKRNLTAGEILGQCLTVNEDLNKEDAITNVVFMGMGEPLDNLGPVVDALRLMTAPEAMRMSTRKVTVSTSGLVDRINEFQKENIHINLAISLNASDDVTRDRIMPINKKYPIKVLMDCLKSYPLKPQRRHTIEYVLLEGINDSDEDARRLAKWLQGIPCK
;
A
#
# COMPACT_ATOMS: atom_id res chain seq x y z
N ARG A 1 5.72 -13.35 -4.48
CA ARG A 1 5.87 -12.96 -5.90
C ARG A 1 6.82 -11.78 -6.07
N LEU A 2 6.81 -10.79 -5.17
CA LEU A 2 7.61 -9.56 -5.32
C LEU A 2 9.06 -9.72 -4.88
N ASN A 3 9.32 -10.63 -3.95
CA ASN A 3 10.63 -11.05 -3.50
C ASN A 3 11.54 -9.91 -2.99
N CYS A 4 10.97 -8.97 -2.23
CA CYS A 4 11.75 -7.92 -1.58
C CYS A 4 12.75 -8.53 -0.58
N SER A 5 14.01 -8.11 -0.63
CA SER A 5 15.12 -8.77 0.10
C SER A 5 15.01 -8.65 1.62
N PHE A 6 14.36 -7.61 2.13
CA PHE A 6 14.15 -7.35 3.56
C PHE A 6 12.84 -7.96 4.09
N CYS A 7 12.01 -8.59 3.24
CA CYS A 7 10.69 -9.06 3.60
C CYS A 7 10.71 -10.52 4.02
N LEU A 8 10.48 -10.80 5.31
CA LEU A 8 10.41 -12.18 5.82
C LEU A 8 9.30 -12.98 5.15
N THR A 9 8.15 -12.35 4.83
CA THR A 9 7.05 -13.01 4.13
C THR A 9 7.44 -13.52 2.74
N ALA A 10 8.43 -12.89 2.07
CA ALA A 10 8.89 -13.33 0.76
C ALA A 10 9.45 -14.76 0.79
N SER A 11 10.09 -15.16 1.89
CA SER A 11 10.66 -16.51 2.08
C SER A 11 9.58 -17.59 2.23
N LEU A 12 8.37 -17.23 2.65
CA LEU A 12 7.25 -18.17 2.87
C LEU A 12 6.57 -18.59 1.56
N GLY A 13 6.79 -17.83 0.48
CA GLY A 13 6.12 -18.01 -0.81
C GLY A 13 4.63 -17.66 -0.77
N LEU A 14 4.01 -17.60 -1.94
CA LEU A 14 2.57 -17.40 -2.06
C LEU A 14 1.86 -18.75 -2.10
N LYS A 15 0.95 -18.99 -1.16
CA LYS A 15 0.07 -20.17 -1.19
C LYS A 15 -1.15 -19.92 -2.08
N ARG A 16 -1.94 -18.89 -1.78
CA ARG A 16 -3.10 -18.44 -2.56
C ARG A 16 -3.48 -17.00 -2.20
N ASN A 17 -4.30 -16.40 -3.02
CA ASN A 17 -4.97 -15.16 -2.70
C ASN A 17 -6.16 -15.39 -1.76
N LEU A 18 -6.51 -14.40 -0.94
CA LEU A 18 -7.70 -14.42 -0.09
C LEU A 18 -8.92 -13.93 -0.88
N THR A 19 -10.08 -14.48 -0.57
CA THR A 19 -11.38 -13.97 -1.01
C THR A 19 -11.76 -12.70 -0.22
N ALA A 20 -12.73 -11.92 -0.70
CA ALA A 20 -13.24 -10.76 0.02
C ALA A 20 -13.79 -11.14 1.40
N GLY A 21 -14.51 -12.27 1.50
CA GLY A 21 -15.03 -12.77 2.77
C GLY A 21 -13.94 -13.12 3.78
N GLU A 22 -12.83 -13.73 3.33
CA GLU A 22 -11.68 -14.03 4.20
C GLU A 22 -10.94 -12.77 4.66
N ILE A 23 -10.87 -11.73 3.80
CA ILE A 23 -10.30 -10.43 4.17
C ILE A 23 -11.15 -9.76 5.26
N LEU A 24 -12.46 -9.70 5.08
CA LEU A 24 -13.39 -9.14 6.06
C LEU A 24 -13.46 -9.95 7.34
N GLY A 25 -13.44 -11.28 7.21
CA GLY A 25 -13.49 -12.22 8.33
C GLY A 25 -12.42 -11.95 9.39
N GLN A 26 -11.21 -11.53 8.99
CA GLN A 26 -10.16 -11.15 9.93
C GLN A 26 -10.60 -10.01 10.86
N CYS A 27 -11.22 -8.96 10.30
CA CYS A 27 -11.71 -7.84 11.10
C CYS A 27 -12.90 -8.23 11.99
N LEU A 28 -13.80 -9.07 11.47
CA LEU A 28 -14.99 -9.51 12.22
C LEU A 28 -14.59 -10.39 13.40
N THR A 29 -13.72 -11.38 13.17
CA THR A 29 -13.23 -12.28 14.23
C THR A 29 -12.52 -11.51 15.34
N VAL A 30 -11.64 -10.55 14.98
CA VAL A 30 -10.97 -9.74 16.00
C VAL A 30 -11.96 -8.86 16.77
N ASN A 31 -12.97 -8.28 16.09
CA ASN A 31 -13.99 -7.48 16.77
C ASN A 31 -14.91 -8.30 17.71
N GLU A 32 -15.11 -9.60 17.42
CA GLU A 32 -15.87 -10.49 18.30
C GLU A 32 -15.15 -10.73 19.64
N ASP A 33 -13.80 -10.73 19.61
CA ASP A 33 -12.96 -10.92 20.77
C ASP A 33 -12.71 -9.63 21.58
N LEU A 34 -13.04 -8.47 21.02
CA LEU A 34 -12.82 -7.17 21.65
C LEU A 34 -14.08 -6.64 22.36
N ASN A 35 -13.88 -5.88 23.43
CA ASN A 35 -14.95 -5.07 23.99
C ASN A 35 -15.38 -3.98 22.99
N LYS A 36 -16.63 -3.50 23.09
CA LYS A 36 -17.14 -2.45 22.21
C LYS A 36 -16.30 -1.17 22.20
N GLU A 37 -15.65 -0.86 23.32
CA GLU A 37 -14.79 0.32 23.50
C GLU A 37 -13.44 0.15 22.75
N ASP A 38 -13.00 -1.09 22.56
CA ASP A 38 -11.73 -1.46 21.89
C ASP A 38 -11.90 -1.84 20.42
N ALA A 39 -13.10 -1.69 19.86
CA ALA A 39 -13.41 -2.10 18.49
C ALA A 39 -12.44 -1.51 17.46
N ILE A 40 -12.17 -2.26 16.40
CA ILE A 40 -11.28 -1.83 15.31
C ILE A 40 -11.77 -0.52 14.71
N THR A 41 -10.95 0.52 14.78
CA THR A 41 -11.25 1.83 14.22
C THR A 41 -10.53 2.11 12.90
N ASN A 42 -9.40 1.48 12.67
CA ASN A 42 -8.56 1.65 11.49
C ASN A 42 -8.14 0.31 10.91
N VAL A 43 -8.11 0.21 9.59
CA VAL A 43 -7.64 -0.98 8.88
C VAL A 43 -6.54 -0.59 7.91
N VAL A 44 -5.45 -1.36 7.94
CA VAL A 44 -4.36 -1.25 6.96
C VAL A 44 -4.17 -2.58 6.25
N PHE A 45 -4.17 -2.56 4.92
CA PHE A 45 -3.82 -3.72 4.10
C PHE A 45 -2.30 -3.76 3.97
N MET A 46 -1.65 -4.24 5.03
CA MET A 46 -0.20 -4.31 5.16
C MET A 46 0.20 -5.62 5.82
N GLY A 47 1.45 -6.03 5.65
CA GLY A 47 2.02 -7.20 6.29
C GLY A 47 2.30 -8.34 5.33
N MET A 48 1.33 -9.11 4.90
CA MET A 48 1.55 -10.30 4.08
C MET A 48 0.96 -10.16 2.68
N GLY A 49 1.83 -10.24 1.67
CA GLY A 49 1.45 -10.17 0.27
C GLY A 49 1.36 -8.75 -0.29
N GLU A 50 0.78 -8.65 -1.48
CA GLU A 50 0.57 -7.40 -2.21
C GLU A 50 -0.92 -7.25 -2.50
N PRO A 51 -1.61 -6.31 -1.85
CA PRO A 51 -3.07 -6.18 -2.01
C PRO A 51 -3.51 -5.96 -3.45
N LEU A 52 -2.75 -5.16 -4.22
CA LEU A 52 -3.11 -4.86 -5.59
C LEU A 52 -2.86 -6.03 -6.57
N ASP A 53 -2.10 -7.06 -6.16
CA ASP A 53 -1.99 -8.32 -6.92
C ASP A 53 -3.24 -9.22 -6.75
N ASN A 54 -4.11 -8.87 -5.77
CA ASN A 54 -5.41 -9.50 -5.51
C ASN A 54 -6.55 -8.49 -5.67
N LEU A 55 -6.54 -7.68 -6.71
CA LEU A 55 -7.31 -6.45 -6.85
C LEU A 55 -8.82 -6.65 -6.66
N GLY A 56 -9.45 -7.59 -7.37
CA GLY A 56 -10.90 -7.80 -7.30
C GLY A 56 -11.39 -8.06 -5.87
N PRO A 57 -10.93 -9.13 -5.20
CA PRO A 57 -11.31 -9.40 -3.80
C PRO A 57 -10.99 -8.27 -2.83
N VAL A 58 -9.91 -7.52 -3.03
CA VAL A 58 -9.57 -6.35 -2.21
C VAL A 58 -10.57 -5.23 -2.43
N VAL A 59 -10.93 -4.92 -3.67
CA VAL A 59 -11.94 -3.92 -4.02
C VAL A 59 -13.30 -4.27 -3.39
N ASP A 60 -13.73 -5.51 -3.50
CA ASP A 60 -15.01 -5.98 -2.92
C ASP A 60 -14.99 -5.85 -1.38
N ALA A 61 -13.88 -6.24 -0.73
CA ALA A 61 -13.71 -6.06 0.70
C ALA A 61 -13.76 -4.58 1.11
N LEU A 62 -13.09 -3.69 0.36
CA LEU A 62 -13.09 -2.25 0.64
C LEU A 62 -14.49 -1.63 0.50
N ARG A 63 -15.27 -2.06 -0.51
CA ARG A 63 -16.65 -1.63 -0.67
C ARG A 63 -17.50 -2.03 0.53
N LEU A 64 -17.41 -3.27 0.98
CA LEU A 64 -18.12 -3.76 2.16
C LEU A 64 -17.64 -3.09 3.46
N MET A 65 -16.34 -2.84 3.61
CA MET A 65 -15.82 -2.09 4.77
C MET A 65 -16.41 -0.69 4.85
N THR A 66 -16.63 -0.03 3.73
CA THR A 66 -17.04 1.38 3.69
C THR A 66 -18.54 1.58 3.45
N ALA A 67 -19.28 0.54 3.10
CA ALA A 67 -20.72 0.62 2.84
C ALA A 67 -21.51 0.98 4.11
N PRO A 68 -22.50 1.89 3.99
CA PRO A 68 -23.35 2.27 5.12
C PRO A 68 -24.16 1.13 5.73
N GLU A 69 -24.50 0.15 4.94
CA GLU A 69 -25.27 -1.07 5.31
C GLU A 69 -24.38 -2.20 5.84
N ALA A 70 -23.04 -2.04 5.82
CA ALA A 70 -22.10 -3.06 6.28
C ALA A 70 -21.23 -2.54 7.43
N MET A 71 -19.89 -2.48 7.30
CA MET A 71 -19.00 -2.10 8.40
C MET A 71 -18.97 -0.59 8.69
N ARG A 72 -19.46 0.27 7.80
CA ARG A 72 -19.54 1.73 7.95
C ARG A 72 -18.22 2.43 8.28
N MET A 73 -17.11 1.86 7.91
CA MET A 73 -15.81 2.47 8.17
C MET A 73 -15.61 3.73 7.33
N SER A 74 -15.10 4.78 7.95
CA SER A 74 -14.70 5.96 7.19
C SER A 74 -13.57 5.62 6.22
N THR A 75 -13.68 6.06 4.95
CA THR A 75 -12.61 5.90 3.96
C THR A 75 -11.27 6.51 4.39
N ARG A 76 -11.26 7.39 5.38
CA ARG A 76 -10.03 7.96 5.99
C ARG A 76 -9.34 7.00 6.95
N LYS A 77 -10.04 5.97 7.41
CA LYS A 77 -9.54 4.99 8.38
C LYS A 77 -9.12 3.68 7.73
N VAL A 78 -9.21 3.60 6.40
CA VAL A 78 -8.77 2.44 5.63
C VAL A 78 -7.60 2.84 4.73
N THR A 79 -6.53 2.07 4.77
CA THR A 79 -5.32 2.28 3.96
C THR A 79 -4.97 1.00 3.21
N VAL A 80 -4.72 1.10 1.92
CA VAL A 80 -4.10 0.04 1.12
C VAL A 80 -2.66 0.42 0.86
N SER A 81 -1.73 -0.48 1.20
CA SER A 81 -0.31 -0.34 0.88
C SER A 81 0.03 -1.13 -0.39
N THR A 82 0.94 -0.63 -1.18
CA THR A 82 1.45 -1.31 -2.37
C THR A 82 2.94 -1.06 -2.54
N SER A 83 3.63 -2.04 -3.08
CA SER A 83 5.03 -1.91 -3.48
C SER A 83 5.23 -1.12 -4.79
N GLY A 84 4.14 -0.61 -5.38
CA GLY A 84 4.19 0.22 -6.58
C GLY A 84 3.92 -0.54 -7.87
N LEU A 85 2.93 -1.44 -7.90
CA LEU A 85 2.43 -2.07 -9.13
C LEU A 85 1.64 -1.04 -9.95
N VAL A 86 2.33 -0.25 -10.78
CA VAL A 86 1.74 0.92 -11.48
C VAL A 86 0.50 0.55 -12.28
N ASP A 87 0.53 -0.55 -13.04
CA ASP A 87 -0.64 -1.00 -13.80
C ASP A 87 -1.85 -1.23 -12.88
N ARG A 88 -1.63 -1.83 -11.71
CA ARG A 88 -2.67 -2.11 -10.72
C ARG A 88 -3.12 -0.86 -9.96
N ILE A 89 -2.22 0.10 -9.72
CA ILE A 89 -2.60 1.41 -9.17
C ILE A 89 -3.56 2.10 -10.14
N ASN A 90 -3.27 2.07 -11.45
CA ASN A 90 -4.13 2.64 -12.48
C ASN A 90 -5.48 1.92 -12.61
N GLU A 91 -5.53 0.60 -12.43
CA GLU A 91 -6.78 -0.15 -12.37
C GLU A 91 -7.57 0.20 -11.10
N PHE A 92 -6.91 0.20 -9.93
CA PHE A 92 -7.53 0.54 -8.65
C PHE A 92 -8.14 1.94 -8.65
N GLN A 93 -7.48 2.91 -9.28
CA GLN A 93 -8.00 4.27 -9.45
C GLN A 93 -9.39 4.30 -10.11
N LYS A 94 -9.64 3.42 -11.10
CA LYS A 94 -10.92 3.35 -11.84
C LYS A 94 -12.08 2.85 -10.97
N GLU A 95 -11.78 2.14 -9.87
CA GLU A 95 -12.79 1.65 -8.93
C GLU A 95 -13.43 2.77 -8.10
N ASN A 96 -12.89 3.99 -8.15
CA ASN A 96 -13.39 5.19 -7.50
C ASN A 96 -13.62 5.04 -5.98
N ILE A 97 -12.81 4.20 -5.33
CA ILE A 97 -12.81 4.00 -3.88
C ILE A 97 -11.79 4.96 -3.26
N HIS A 98 -12.28 5.92 -2.49
CA HIS A 98 -11.43 7.01 -1.98
C HIS A 98 -10.84 6.70 -0.60
N ILE A 99 -10.09 5.61 -0.48
CA ILE A 99 -9.33 5.25 0.75
C ILE A 99 -7.93 5.87 0.71
N ASN A 100 -7.13 5.67 1.76
CA ASN A 100 -5.74 6.08 1.76
C ASN A 100 -4.89 5.09 0.96
N LEU A 101 -3.93 5.61 0.20
CA LEU A 101 -2.96 4.80 -0.52
C LEU A 101 -1.57 5.04 0.08
N ALA A 102 -0.91 3.96 0.50
CA ALA A 102 0.46 3.95 0.98
C ALA A 102 1.37 3.28 -0.07
N ILE A 103 2.54 3.84 -0.29
CA ILE A 103 3.50 3.37 -1.29
C ILE A 103 4.80 2.99 -0.60
N SER A 104 5.16 1.73 -0.65
CA SER A 104 6.45 1.24 -0.17
C SER A 104 7.54 1.56 -1.19
N LEU A 105 8.15 2.74 -1.06
CA LEU A 105 9.19 3.22 -1.96
C LEU A 105 10.56 2.59 -1.64
N ASN A 106 10.99 2.69 -0.40
CA ASN A 106 12.14 2.03 0.24
C ASN A 106 13.51 2.26 -0.39
N ALA A 107 13.63 3.07 -1.44
CA ALA A 107 14.90 3.51 -2.01
C ALA A 107 14.74 4.86 -2.71
N SER A 108 15.84 5.58 -2.82
CA SER A 108 15.91 6.90 -3.46
C SER A 108 16.44 6.86 -4.90
N ASP A 109 16.96 5.70 -5.34
CA ASP A 109 17.47 5.46 -6.69
C ASP A 109 17.12 4.05 -7.18
N ASP A 110 17.12 3.87 -8.51
CA ASP A 110 16.70 2.62 -9.12
C ASP A 110 17.68 1.48 -8.87
N VAL A 111 19.00 1.74 -8.76
CA VAL A 111 20.00 0.71 -8.52
C VAL A 111 19.77 0.05 -7.16
N THR A 112 19.60 0.85 -6.14
CA THR A 112 19.29 0.37 -4.80
C THR A 112 17.93 -0.31 -4.78
N ARG A 113 16.89 0.29 -5.41
CA ARG A 113 15.55 -0.26 -5.44
C ARG A 113 15.49 -1.59 -6.18
N ASP A 114 16.19 -1.75 -7.30
CA ASP A 114 16.28 -3.03 -8.06
C ASP A 114 16.83 -4.15 -7.18
N ARG A 115 17.79 -3.83 -6.33
CA ARG A 115 18.42 -4.80 -5.42
C ARG A 115 17.52 -5.23 -4.29
N ILE A 116 16.80 -4.30 -3.66
CA ILE A 116 15.98 -4.59 -2.47
C ILE A 116 14.50 -4.87 -2.80
N MET A 117 13.99 -4.34 -3.91
CA MET A 117 12.61 -4.51 -4.40
C MET A 117 12.61 -4.79 -5.91
N PRO A 118 12.73 -6.05 -6.34
CA PRO A 118 12.86 -6.41 -7.76
C PRO A 118 11.72 -5.92 -8.67
N ILE A 119 10.57 -5.56 -8.11
CA ILE A 119 9.46 -4.95 -8.85
C ILE A 119 9.86 -3.65 -9.56
N ASN A 120 10.90 -2.96 -9.06
CA ASN A 120 11.41 -1.74 -9.67
C ASN A 120 11.89 -1.94 -11.11
N LYS A 121 12.41 -3.12 -11.45
CA LYS A 121 12.80 -3.46 -12.83
C LYS A 121 11.64 -3.32 -13.83
N LYS A 122 10.42 -3.59 -13.37
CA LYS A 122 9.20 -3.38 -14.17
C LYS A 122 8.67 -1.95 -14.07
N TYR A 123 8.75 -1.35 -12.89
CA TYR A 123 8.24 -0.02 -12.61
C TYR A 123 9.31 0.83 -11.90
N PRO A 124 10.24 1.44 -12.67
CA PRO A 124 11.26 2.35 -12.11
C PRO A 124 10.65 3.49 -11.31
N ILE A 125 11.42 4.07 -10.40
CA ILE A 125 10.96 5.14 -9.51
C ILE A 125 10.27 6.27 -10.29
N LYS A 126 10.84 6.69 -11.42
CA LYS A 126 10.23 7.73 -12.25
C LYS A 126 8.80 7.38 -12.68
N VAL A 127 8.59 6.15 -13.16
CA VAL A 127 7.27 5.68 -13.63
C VAL A 127 6.27 5.65 -12.48
N LEU A 128 6.71 5.21 -11.29
CA LEU A 128 5.88 5.21 -10.09
C LEU A 128 5.52 6.65 -9.65
N MET A 129 6.50 7.57 -9.62
CA MET A 129 6.26 8.96 -9.24
C MET A 129 5.33 9.67 -10.24
N ASP A 130 5.47 9.43 -11.52
CA ASP A 130 4.57 9.99 -12.54
C ASP A 130 3.12 9.48 -12.37
N CYS A 131 2.96 8.19 -12.03
CA CYS A 131 1.67 7.62 -11.67
C CYS A 131 1.04 8.31 -10.45
N LEU A 132 1.82 8.53 -9.38
CA LEU A 132 1.32 9.20 -8.17
C LEU A 132 0.97 10.67 -8.40
N LYS A 133 1.70 11.39 -9.25
CA LYS A 133 1.37 12.77 -9.64
C LYS A 133 0.04 12.87 -10.38
N SER A 134 -0.28 11.87 -11.18
CA SER A 134 -1.53 11.82 -11.95
C SER A 134 -2.71 11.21 -11.18
N TYR A 135 -2.46 10.61 -9.99
CA TYR A 135 -3.50 9.95 -9.21
C TYR A 135 -4.52 10.98 -8.65
N PRO A 136 -5.83 10.80 -8.88
CA PRO A 136 -6.85 11.77 -8.49
C PRO A 136 -7.12 11.73 -6.98
N LEU A 137 -6.36 12.48 -6.23
CA LEU A 137 -6.60 12.67 -4.81
C LEU A 137 -7.77 13.64 -4.58
N LYS A 138 -8.66 13.30 -3.65
CA LYS A 138 -9.66 14.28 -3.15
C LYS A 138 -8.96 15.44 -2.41
N PRO A 139 -9.56 16.62 -2.34
CA PRO A 139 -9.02 17.73 -1.56
C PRO A 139 -8.61 17.31 -0.15
N GLN A 140 -7.47 17.80 0.32
CA GLN A 140 -6.89 17.48 1.63
C GLN A 140 -6.46 16.02 1.82
N ARG A 141 -6.47 15.20 0.77
CA ARG A 141 -5.89 13.86 0.79
C ARG A 141 -4.45 13.89 0.30
N ARG A 142 -3.68 12.95 0.77
CA ARG A 142 -2.27 12.78 0.38
C ARG A 142 -1.90 11.29 0.41
N HIS A 143 -0.92 10.91 -0.37
CA HIS A 143 -0.31 9.59 -0.28
C HIS A 143 0.49 9.45 1.02
N THR A 144 0.65 8.23 1.48
CA THR A 144 1.67 7.88 2.48
C THR A 144 2.84 7.25 1.73
N ILE A 145 4.05 7.75 1.96
CA ILE A 145 5.27 7.14 1.41
C ILE A 145 5.98 6.42 2.55
N GLU A 146 6.19 5.14 2.36
CA GLU A 146 6.86 4.27 3.32
C GLU A 146 8.30 4.04 2.86
N TYR A 147 9.22 4.19 3.80
CA TYR A 147 10.64 4.05 3.55
C TYR A 147 11.32 3.35 4.73
N VAL A 148 11.64 2.07 4.56
CA VAL A 148 12.39 1.30 5.54
C VAL A 148 13.85 1.71 5.47
N LEU A 149 14.40 2.23 6.55
CA LEU A 149 15.82 2.54 6.65
C LEU A 149 16.64 1.26 6.87
N LEU A 150 17.54 1.00 5.95
CA LEU A 150 18.45 -0.14 5.96
C LEU A 150 19.89 0.40 6.06
N GLU A 151 20.54 0.12 7.18
CA GLU A 151 21.88 0.64 7.50
C GLU A 151 22.89 0.36 6.37
N GLY A 152 23.55 1.42 5.92
CA GLY A 152 24.55 1.38 4.85
C GLY A 152 24.01 1.05 3.45
N ILE A 153 22.69 1.06 3.26
CA ILE A 153 22.07 0.71 1.98
C ILE A 153 21.28 1.87 1.38
N ASN A 154 20.43 2.52 2.17
CA ASN A 154 19.50 3.55 1.70
C ASN A 154 19.26 4.66 2.74
N ASP A 155 20.15 4.82 3.71
CA ASP A 155 20.02 5.68 4.88
C ASP A 155 20.98 6.88 4.89
N SER A 156 21.63 7.15 3.75
CA SER A 156 22.56 8.29 3.65
C SER A 156 21.83 9.62 3.49
N ASP A 157 22.52 10.72 3.83
CA ASP A 157 22.03 12.09 3.58
C ASP A 157 21.69 12.32 2.10
N GLU A 158 22.44 11.69 1.20
CA GLU A 158 22.18 11.79 -0.23
C GLU A 158 20.89 11.08 -0.62
N ASP A 159 20.58 9.93 0.01
CA ASP A 159 19.29 9.26 -0.14
C ASP A 159 18.14 10.17 0.28
N ALA A 160 18.28 10.85 1.41
CA ALA A 160 17.27 11.79 1.88
C ALA A 160 17.05 12.96 0.90
N ARG A 161 18.14 13.53 0.33
CA ARG A 161 18.04 14.60 -0.68
C ARG A 161 17.36 14.12 -1.96
N ARG A 162 17.73 12.93 -2.47
CA ARG A 162 17.09 12.34 -3.66
C ARG A 162 15.61 12.06 -3.41
N LEU A 163 15.28 11.49 -2.24
CA LEU A 163 13.89 11.22 -1.85
C LEU A 163 13.08 12.51 -1.82
N ALA A 164 13.58 13.56 -1.18
CA ALA A 164 12.93 14.87 -1.13
C ALA A 164 12.67 15.43 -2.54
N LYS A 165 13.62 15.27 -3.46
CA LYS A 165 13.48 15.68 -4.87
C LYS A 165 12.39 14.90 -5.60
N TRP A 166 12.32 13.57 -5.41
CA TRP A 166 11.29 12.74 -6.01
C TRP A 166 9.88 13.12 -5.57
N LEU A 167 9.73 13.53 -4.32
CA LEU A 167 8.42 13.83 -3.73
C LEU A 167 7.94 15.26 -4.00
N GLN A 168 8.76 16.11 -4.64
CA GLN A 168 8.34 17.46 -5.01
C GLN A 168 7.10 17.43 -5.91
N GLY A 169 6.06 18.20 -5.51
CA GLY A 169 4.80 18.30 -6.23
C GLY A 169 3.85 17.10 -6.06
N ILE A 170 4.20 16.11 -5.23
CA ILE A 170 3.30 15.01 -4.86
C ILE A 170 2.72 15.30 -3.48
N PRO A 171 1.39 15.43 -3.31
CA PRO A 171 0.78 15.55 -1.99
C PRO A 171 1.01 14.26 -1.18
N CYS A 172 1.99 14.26 -0.27
CA CYS A 172 2.36 13.07 0.51
C CYS A 172 2.77 13.39 1.96
N LYS A 173 2.94 12.36 2.74
CA LYS A 173 3.54 12.35 4.08
C LYS A 173 4.45 11.15 4.22
#